data_86615d7016ead28e94d229abb250f4bf
#
_entry.id   86615d7016ead28e94d229abb250f4bf
#
_cell.length_a   1.000
_cell.length_b   1.000
_cell.length_c   1.000
_cell.angle_alpha   90.00
_cell.angle_beta   90.00
_cell.angle_gamma   90.00
#
_symmetry.space_group_name_H-M   'P 1'
#
loop_
_entity.id
_entity.type
_entity.pdbx_description
1 polymer ?
#
loop_
_entity_poly.entity_id
_entity_poly.type
_entity_poly.pdbx_seq_one_letter_code
_entity_poly.pdbx_strand_id
1 'polypeptide(L)'
;MKIEHLFSSPLYMNTLEKEDQELVTKLIPVLEDDFYDAKDKNENPNHWNCLSYQTFLHGNGQDELTKCLYKYIDEYLIELGFYGFKYKVNGWFNIYDVNQFQESHEHLPDLFSGMVVMQYDKEKHLPTQFHNITGRDVYINLKQYIDAGWLKPPTNFSTAHNYLSLNAMEDFKVFIWSGAQMHRVPKQPE
;
A
#
# COMPACT_ATOMS: atom_id res chain seq x y z
N MET A 1 27.28 12.45 -17.92
CA MET A 1 26.50 13.09 -16.83
C MET A 1 26.01 11.96 -15.94
N LYS A 2 26.29 11.97 -14.64
CA LYS A 2 25.84 10.99 -13.68
C LYS A 2 24.76 11.66 -12.81
N ILE A 3 23.58 11.06 -12.71
CA ILE A 3 22.52 11.52 -11.82
C ILE A 3 22.60 10.65 -10.57
N GLU A 4 22.72 11.25 -9.42
CA GLU A 4 22.69 10.55 -8.13
C GLU A 4 21.36 10.89 -7.45
N HIS A 5 20.69 9.86 -6.93
CA HIS A 5 19.46 10.03 -6.16
C HIS A 5 19.83 10.23 -4.69
N LEU A 6 19.60 11.43 -4.19
CA LEU A 6 19.68 11.73 -2.76
C LEU A 6 18.28 11.45 -2.16
N PHE A 7 18.19 10.66 -1.09
CA PHE A 7 16.92 10.39 -0.39
C PHE A 7 15.87 9.60 -1.19
N SER A 8 16.23 8.44 -1.70
CA SER A 8 15.25 7.49 -2.22
C SER A 8 14.51 6.80 -1.05
N SER A 9 13.17 6.71 -1.13
CA SER A 9 12.42 5.85 -0.24
C SER A 9 12.44 4.43 -0.82
N PRO A 10 13.03 3.44 -0.12
CA PRO A 10 13.08 2.08 -0.61
C PRO A 10 11.69 1.45 -0.60
N LEU A 11 11.37 0.72 -1.66
CA LEU A 11 10.18 -0.10 -1.77
C LEU A 11 10.63 -1.55 -2.00
N TYR A 12 10.35 -2.41 -1.02
CA TYR A 12 10.50 -3.85 -1.18
C TYR A 12 9.33 -4.43 -1.95
N MET A 13 9.59 -5.33 -2.86
CA MET A 13 8.58 -6.04 -3.63
C MET A 13 9.01 -7.50 -3.78
N ASN A 14 8.14 -8.42 -3.38
CA ASN A 14 8.33 -9.85 -3.55
C ASN A 14 7.00 -10.52 -3.88
N THR A 15 7.03 -11.82 -4.13
CA THR A 15 5.84 -12.66 -4.26
C THR A 15 5.87 -13.68 -3.14
N LEU A 16 4.73 -13.94 -2.50
CA LEU A 16 4.62 -14.98 -1.49
C LEU A 16 5.10 -16.32 -2.05
N GLU A 17 5.80 -17.10 -1.25
CA GLU A 17 6.10 -18.49 -1.56
C GLU A 17 4.83 -19.31 -1.68
N LYS A 18 4.89 -20.42 -2.40
CA LYS A 18 3.71 -21.23 -2.72
C LYS A 18 2.91 -21.67 -1.50
N GLU A 19 3.59 -22.03 -0.42
CA GLU A 19 2.97 -22.46 0.83
C GLU A 19 2.18 -21.31 1.49
N ASP A 20 2.75 -20.09 1.45
CA ASP A 20 2.10 -18.90 1.97
C ASP A 20 0.90 -18.46 1.08
N GLN A 21 1.02 -18.67 -0.24
CA GLN A 21 -0.11 -18.44 -1.16
C GLN A 21 -1.30 -19.37 -0.85
N GLU A 22 -1.02 -20.63 -0.50
CA GLU A 22 -2.06 -21.59 -0.09
C GLU A 22 -2.76 -21.14 1.20
N LEU A 23 -2.01 -20.59 2.16
CA LEU A 23 -2.57 -20.00 3.38
C LEU A 23 -3.48 -18.81 3.05
N VAL A 24 -2.98 -17.86 2.26
CA VAL A 24 -3.76 -16.68 1.82
C VAL A 24 -5.04 -17.10 1.10
N THR A 25 -4.95 -18.06 0.18
CA THR A 25 -6.11 -18.56 -0.55
C THR A 25 -7.20 -19.13 0.36
N LYS A 26 -6.83 -19.78 1.46
CA LYS A 26 -7.77 -20.29 2.45
C LYS A 26 -8.43 -19.20 3.30
N LEU A 27 -7.73 -18.08 3.48
CA LEU A 27 -8.22 -16.96 4.28
C LEU A 27 -9.21 -16.07 3.51
N ILE A 28 -9.09 -15.96 2.18
CA ILE A 28 -9.94 -15.08 1.36
C ILE A 28 -11.44 -15.30 1.64
N PRO A 29 -12.01 -16.52 1.51
CA PRO A 29 -13.44 -16.71 1.70
C PRO A 29 -13.90 -16.38 3.14
N VAL A 30 -13.08 -16.64 4.15
CA VAL A 30 -13.42 -16.31 5.55
C VAL A 30 -13.51 -14.79 5.73
N LEU A 31 -12.58 -14.04 5.13
CA LEU A 31 -12.55 -12.59 5.21
C LEU A 31 -13.68 -11.95 4.39
N GLU A 32 -14.05 -12.53 3.26
CA GLU A 32 -15.20 -12.09 2.48
C GLU A 32 -16.50 -12.30 3.24
N ASP A 33 -16.70 -13.45 3.89
CA ASP A 33 -17.87 -13.73 4.70
C ASP A 33 -17.97 -12.73 5.86
N ASP A 34 -16.89 -12.50 6.58
CA ASP A 34 -16.82 -11.51 7.68
C ASP A 34 -17.14 -10.08 7.18
N PHE A 35 -16.66 -9.73 5.99
CA PHE A 35 -16.92 -8.43 5.37
C PHE A 35 -18.40 -8.24 5.03
N TYR A 36 -19.02 -9.21 4.36
CA TYR A 36 -20.43 -9.12 3.98
C TYR A 36 -21.36 -9.17 5.21
N ASP A 37 -21.04 -9.98 6.20
CA ASP A 37 -21.73 -10.03 7.47
C ASP A 37 -21.73 -8.66 8.20
N ALA A 38 -20.57 -7.99 8.25
CA ALA A 38 -20.45 -6.67 8.84
C ALA A 38 -21.19 -5.60 8.03
N LYS A 39 -21.17 -5.69 6.69
CA LYS A 39 -21.88 -4.80 5.78
C LYS A 39 -23.40 -4.91 5.98
N ASP A 40 -23.92 -6.13 6.05
CA ASP A 40 -25.35 -6.38 6.24
C ASP A 40 -25.87 -5.90 7.61
N LYS A 41 -25.05 -5.98 8.65
CA LYS A 41 -25.36 -5.47 9.98
C LYS A 41 -25.18 -3.95 10.12
N ASN A 42 -24.74 -3.29 9.07
CA ASN A 42 -24.33 -1.88 9.07
C ASN A 42 -23.27 -1.57 10.14
N GLU A 43 -22.51 -2.59 10.51
CA GLU A 43 -21.36 -2.50 11.39
C GLU A 43 -20.15 -2.10 10.53
N ASN A 44 -19.95 -0.80 10.34
CA ASN A 44 -18.71 -0.35 9.71
C ASN A 44 -17.70 -0.01 10.80
N PRO A 45 -16.71 -0.86 11.06
CA PRO A 45 -15.67 -0.58 12.04
C PRO A 45 -14.72 0.54 11.59
N ASN A 46 -15.04 1.18 10.48
CA ASN A 46 -14.16 2.12 9.83
C ASN A 46 -14.11 3.44 10.60
N HIS A 47 -13.03 3.66 11.31
CA HIS A 47 -12.72 4.92 11.99
C HIS A 47 -12.11 5.97 11.06
N TRP A 48 -11.87 5.60 9.80
CA TRP A 48 -11.32 6.45 8.76
C TRP A 48 -12.44 6.89 7.81
N ASN A 49 -12.30 8.03 7.18
CA ASN A 49 -13.24 8.49 6.15
C ASN A 49 -13.16 7.66 4.84
N CYS A 50 -12.63 6.44 4.91
CA CYS A 50 -12.55 5.54 3.77
C CYS A 50 -13.72 4.55 3.79
N LEU A 51 -14.18 4.18 2.62
CA LEU A 51 -15.21 3.16 2.43
C LEU A 51 -14.56 1.79 2.22
N SER A 52 -13.94 1.27 3.25
CA SER A 52 -13.36 -0.07 3.26
C SER A 52 -13.69 -0.76 4.56
N TYR A 53 -13.77 -2.08 4.53
CA TYR A 53 -13.85 -2.88 5.72
C TYR A 53 -12.47 -3.15 6.27
N GLN A 54 -12.30 -2.99 7.59
CA GLN A 54 -11.05 -3.27 8.30
C GLN A 54 -11.33 -4.21 9.45
N THR A 55 -10.58 -5.29 9.53
CA THR A 55 -10.57 -6.20 10.67
C THR A 55 -9.15 -6.42 11.17
N PHE A 56 -8.99 -6.51 12.47
CA PHE A 56 -7.66 -6.75 13.05
C PHE A 56 -7.25 -8.21 12.89
N LEU A 57 -5.95 -8.44 12.77
CA LEU A 57 -5.35 -9.76 12.66
C LEU A 57 -5.45 -10.52 14.00
N HIS A 58 -6.64 -11.00 14.35
CA HIS A 58 -6.89 -11.80 15.57
C HIS A 58 -7.79 -13.00 15.29
N GLY A 59 -7.23 -14.21 15.37
CA GLY A 59 -7.96 -15.48 15.22
C GLY A 59 -7.99 -16.06 13.80
N ASN A 60 -8.48 -17.27 13.64
CA ASN A 60 -8.79 -17.96 12.37
C ASN A 60 -7.64 -18.05 11.34
N GLY A 61 -6.40 -18.37 11.76
CA GLY A 61 -5.26 -18.51 10.85
C GLY A 61 -4.52 -17.21 10.51
N GLN A 62 -4.95 -16.11 11.07
CA GLN A 62 -4.32 -14.80 10.88
C GLN A 62 -2.95 -14.73 11.56
N ASP A 63 -2.77 -15.45 12.65
CA ASP A 63 -1.46 -15.58 13.33
C ASP A 63 -0.44 -16.30 12.45
N GLU A 64 -0.88 -17.30 11.68
CA GLU A 64 -0.04 -17.99 10.71
C GLU A 64 0.40 -17.06 9.59
N LEU A 65 -0.52 -16.22 9.04
CA LEU A 65 -0.16 -15.22 8.04
C LEU A 65 0.86 -14.23 8.61
N THR A 66 0.64 -13.73 9.81
CA THR A 66 1.61 -12.83 10.46
C THR A 66 2.98 -13.50 10.60
N LYS A 67 3.03 -14.78 10.97
CA LYS A 67 4.27 -15.52 11.07
C LYS A 67 5.00 -15.67 9.74
N CYS A 68 4.26 -15.96 8.65
CA CYS A 68 4.89 -16.10 7.35
C CYS A 68 5.45 -14.77 6.83
N LEU A 69 4.88 -13.64 7.24
CA LEU A 69 5.35 -12.32 6.84
C LEU A 69 6.69 -11.93 7.46
N TYR A 70 7.08 -12.50 8.61
CA TYR A 70 8.35 -12.16 9.25
C TYR A 70 9.56 -12.40 8.33
N LYS A 71 9.55 -13.43 7.52
CA LYS A 71 10.67 -13.69 6.59
C LYS A 71 10.85 -12.58 5.56
N TYR A 72 9.76 -12.05 5.00
CA TYR A 72 9.81 -10.94 4.03
C TYR A 72 10.22 -9.62 4.69
N ILE A 73 9.79 -9.41 5.93
CA ILE A 73 10.19 -8.24 6.72
C ILE A 73 11.67 -8.33 7.06
N ASP A 74 12.16 -9.50 7.48
CA ASP A 74 13.57 -9.73 7.78
C ASP A 74 14.45 -9.52 6.54
N GLU A 75 14.05 -10.02 5.38
CA GLU A 75 14.73 -9.74 4.11
C GLU A 75 14.85 -8.26 3.85
N TYR A 76 13.74 -7.51 3.97
CA TYR A 76 13.73 -6.05 3.78
C TYR A 76 14.66 -5.34 4.77
N LEU A 77 14.62 -5.71 6.05
CA LEU A 77 15.47 -5.13 7.08
C LEU A 77 16.95 -5.39 6.83
N ILE A 78 17.29 -6.62 6.42
CA ILE A 78 18.67 -7.01 6.08
C ILE A 78 19.19 -6.20 4.89
N GLU A 79 18.40 -6.05 3.82
CA GLU A 79 18.76 -5.23 2.66
C GLU A 79 18.98 -3.76 3.02
N LEU A 80 18.27 -3.24 4.03
CA LEU A 80 18.48 -1.90 4.58
C LEU A 80 19.64 -1.79 5.56
N GLY A 81 20.32 -2.91 5.88
CA GLY A 81 21.44 -2.96 6.82
C GLY A 81 21.05 -3.06 8.30
N PHE A 82 19.79 -3.39 8.60
CA PHE A 82 19.33 -3.63 9.97
C PHE A 82 19.51 -5.11 10.34
N TYR A 83 20.43 -5.39 11.24
CA TYR A 83 20.72 -6.75 11.71
C TYR A 83 20.29 -6.93 13.18
N GLY A 84 19.61 -8.03 13.47
CA GLY A 84 19.19 -8.36 14.84
C GLY A 84 18.15 -7.40 15.42
N PHE A 85 17.41 -6.73 14.57
CA PHE A 85 16.36 -5.79 14.96
C PHE A 85 15.18 -6.57 15.54
N LYS A 86 14.66 -6.13 16.70
CA LYS A 86 13.46 -6.69 17.31
C LYS A 86 12.29 -5.77 17.02
N TYR A 87 11.22 -6.31 16.46
CA TYR A 87 10.04 -5.56 16.08
C TYR A 87 8.76 -6.33 16.38
N LYS A 88 7.65 -5.64 16.35
CA LYS A 88 6.30 -6.19 16.44
C LYS A 88 5.55 -5.83 15.17
N VAL A 89 4.80 -6.78 14.65
CA VAL A 89 3.89 -6.57 13.52
C VAL A 89 2.48 -6.39 14.06
N ASN A 90 1.83 -5.32 13.65
CA ASN A 90 0.39 -5.15 13.76
C ASN A 90 -0.20 -5.16 12.35
N GLY A 91 -1.40 -5.70 12.18
CA GLY A 91 -2.00 -5.76 10.86
C GLY A 91 -3.52 -5.80 10.92
N TRP A 92 -4.11 -5.57 9.77
CA TRP A 92 -5.55 -5.62 9.52
C TRP A 92 -5.79 -6.02 8.07
N PHE A 93 -7.04 -6.34 7.72
CA PHE A 93 -7.43 -6.61 6.35
C PHE A 93 -8.29 -5.46 5.81
N ASN A 94 -8.08 -5.12 4.55
CA ASN A 94 -8.93 -4.20 3.82
C ASN A 94 -9.55 -4.94 2.64
N ILE A 95 -10.87 -4.82 2.51
CA ILE A 95 -11.62 -5.26 1.34
C ILE A 95 -12.25 -4.02 0.73
N TYR A 96 -12.10 -3.85 -0.58
CA TYR A 96 -12.63 -2.71 -1.32
C TYR A 96 -13.66 -3.18 -2.32
N ASP A 97 -14.88 -2.69 -2.17
CA ASP A 97 -15.97 -2.85 -3.12
C ASP A 97 -16.04 -1.64 -4.06
N VAL A 98 -16.93 -1.68 -5.04
CA VAL A 98 -17.22 -0.57 -5.96
C VAL A 98 -17.42 0.74 -5.21
N ASN A 99 -16.82 1.80 -5.73
CA ASN A 99 -16.84 3.14 -5.13
C ASN A 99 -16.11 3.31 -3.80
N GLN A 100 -15.52 2.27 -3.24
CA GLN A 100 -14.75 2.35 -2.01
C GLN A 100 -13.33 2.83 -2.26
N PHE A 101 -12.74 3.48 -1.29
CA PHE A 101 -11.40 4.07 -1.35
C PHE A 101 -10.81 4.23 0.04
N GLN A 102 -9.52 4.50 0.10
CA GLN A 102 -8.85 4.93 1.31
C GLN A 102 -8.12 6.25 1.05
N GLU A 103 -8.35 7.23 1.91
CA GLU A 103 -7.74 8.55 1.82
C GLU A 103 -6.22 8.48 1.93
N SER A 104 -5.58 9.58 1.56
CA SER A 104 -4.13 9.72 1.71
C SER A 104 -3.75 9.74 3.17
N HIS A 105 -2.90 8.80 3.58
CA HIS A 105 -2.46 8.62 4.96
C HIS A 105 -1.03 8.08 5.02
N GLU A 106 -0.50 8.08 6.21
CA GLU A 106 0.78 7.49 6.60
C GLU A 106 0.60 6.68 7.88
N HIS A 107 1.59 5.89 8.25
CA HIS A 107 1.54 5.03 9.43
C HIS A 107 2.52 5.44 10.53
N LEU A 108 2.77 6.72 10.69
CA LEU A 108 3.57 7.18 11.82
C LEU A 108 2.85 6.92 13.16
N PRO A 109 3.54 6.48 14.23
CA PRO A 109 5.01 6.41 14.35
C PRO A 109 5.64 5.07 13.93
N ASP A 110 4.94 4.22 13.19
CA ASP A 110 5.52 2.96 12.75
C ASP A 110 6.71 3.20 11.81
N LEU A 111 7.78 2.42 11.98
CA LEU A 111 8.99 2.56 11.17
C LEU A 111 8.76 2.10 9.73
N PHE A 112 7.98 1.04 9.57
CA PHE A 112 7.69 0.42 8.29
C PHE A 112 6.21 0.09 8.20
N SER A 113 5.70 0.11 6.99
CA SER A 113 4.37 -0.35 6.62
C SER A 113 4.48 -1.28 5.43
N GLY A 114 3.45 -2.08 5.21
CA GLY A 114 3.45 -2.97 4.07
C GLY A 114 2.05 -3.50 3.80
N MET A 115 1.92 -4.24 2.71
CA MET A 115 0.70 -4.95 2.37
C MET A 115 1.01 -6.27 1.67
N VAL A 116 0.11 -7.21 1.85
CA VAL A 116 -0.02 -8.40 1.02
C VAL A 116 -1.24 -8.22 0.13
N VAL A 117 -1.06 -8.33 -1.16
CA VAL A 117 -2.16 -8.35 -2.12
C VAL A 117 -2.73 -9.75 -2.15
N MET A 118 -3.89 -9.94 -1.55
CA MET A 118 -4.52 -11.25 -1.46
C MET A 118 -5.30 -11.59 -2.74
N GLN A 119 -6.00 -10.60 -3.29
CA GLN A 119 -6.78 -10.71 -4.52
C GLN A 119 -6.79 -9.36 -5.26
N TYR A 120 -6.44 -9.37 -6.54
CA TYR A 120 -6.38 -8.17 -7.37
C TYR A 120 -6.61 -8.48 -8.84
N ASP A 121 -7.59 -7.86 -9.44
CA ASP A 121 -7.86 -7.92 -10.87
C ASP A 121 -7.49 -6.58 -11.52
N LYS A 122 -6.41 -6.55 -12.27
CA LYS A 122 -5.88 -5.33 -12.90
C LYS A 122 -6.82 -4.68 -13.92
N GLU A 123 -7.79 -5.42 -14.44
CA GLU A 123 -8.78 -4.91 -15.40
C GLU A 123 -9.96 -4.22 -14.68
N LYS A 124 -10.12 -4.50 -13.36
CA LYS A 124 -11.23 -4.00 -12.56
C LYS A 124 -10.81 -3.08 -11.43
N HIS A 125 -9.59 -3.22 -10.93
CA HIS A 125 -9.13 -2.52 -9.74
C HIS A 125 -8.08 -1.47 -10.06
N LEU A 126 -8.14 -0.36 -9.35
CA LEU A 126 -7.09 0.65 -9.38
C LEU A 126 -6.04 0.36 -8.30
N PRO A 127 -4.74 0.42 -8.65
CA PRO A 127 -3.67 0.10 -7.70
C PRO A 127 -3.50 1.18 -6.64
N THR A 128 -2.91 0.78 -5.50
CA THR A 128 -2.42 1.72 -4.49
C THR A 128 -1.49 2.75 -5.11
N GLN A 129 -1.58 3.99 -4.64
CA GLN A 129 -0.80 5.13 -5.10
C GLN A 129 0.04 5.69 -3.97
N PHE A 130 1.33 5.88 -4.23
CA PHE A 130 2.25 6.55 -3.32
C PHE A 130 2.39 8.03 -3.70
N HIS A 131 2.41 8.89 -2.70
CA HIS A 131 2.70 10.30 -2.90
C HIS A 131 4.22 10.52 -3.02
N ASN A 132 4.60 11.34 -3.97
CA ASN A 132 5.97 11.83 -4.05
C ASN A 132 6.18 12.95 -3.02
N ILE A 133 6.60 12.59 -1.82
CA ILE A 133 6.78 13.53 -0.72
C ILE A 133 7.89 14.54 -1.04
N THR A 134 8.97 14.07 -1.67
CA THR A 134 10.14 14.92 -1.98
C THR A 134 9.93 15.80 -3.22
N GLY A 135 9.05 15.40 -4.12
CA GLY A 135 8.75 16.15 -5.35
C GLY A 135 7.68 17.23 -5.17
N ARG A 136 6.97 17.24 -4.04
CA ARG A 136 5.81 18.12 -3.85
C ARG A 136 6.16 19.60 -3.98
N ASP A 137 7.21 20.05 -3.31
CA ASP A 137 7.57 21.47 -3.30
C ASP A 137 8.14 21.90 -4.65
N VAL A 138 8.95 21.06 -5.28
CA VAL A 138 9.47 21.31 -6.62
C VAL A 138 8.33 21.36 -7.64
N TYR A 139 7.36 20.45 -7.53
CA TYR A 139 6.20 20.43 -8.42
C TYR A 139 5.33 21.68 -8.29
N ILE A 140 5.01 22.10 -7.05
CA ILE A 140 4.19 23.29 -6.80
C ILE A 140 4.87 24.53 -7.39
N ASN A 141 6.17 24.67 -7.18
CA ASN A 141 6.94 25.77 -7.71
C ASN A 141 6.98 25.75 -9.25
N LEU A 142 7.29 24.59 -9.86
CA LEU A 142 7.31 24.44 -11.32
C LEU A 142 5.92 24.69 -11.92
N LYS A 143 4.85 24.21 -11.27
CA LYS A 143 3.49 24.47 -11.74
C LYS A 143 3.16 25.94 -11.77
N GLN A 144 3.53 26.72 -10.76
CA GLN A 144 3.34 28.16 -10.73
C GLN A 144 4.03 28.86 -11.91
N TYR A 145 5.25 28.48 -12.24
CA TYR A 145 5.99 29.04 -13.38
C TYR A 145 5.40 28.63 -14.74
N ILE A 146 4.87 27.41 -14.83
CA ILE A 146 4.17 26.93 -16.04
C ILE A 146 2.85 27.67 -16.21
N ASP A 147 2.05 27.80 -15.15
CA ASP A 147 0.76 28.51 -15.16
C ASP A 147 0.93 30.01 -15.44
N ALA A 148 2.05 30.61 -15.02
CA ALA A 148 2.43 31.96 -15.34
C ALA A 148 2.98 32.14 -16.78
N GLY A 149 3.15 31.06 -17.51
CA GLY A 149 3.71 31.07 -18.88
C GLY A 149 5.22 31.28 -18.94
N TRP A 150 5.94 31.22 -17.82
CA TRP A 150 7.37 31.44 -17.74
C TRP A 150 8.18 30.19 -18.14
N LEU A 151 7.57 29.01 -17.95
CA LEU A 151 8.17 27.74 -18.36
C LEU A 151 7.20 26.97 -19.26
N LYS A 152 7.74 26.36 -20.30
CA LYS A 152 6.97 25.35 -21.06
C LYS A 152 7.00 24.04 -20.30
N PRO A 153 5.86 23.37 -20.13
CA PRO A 153 5.84 22.06 -19.50
C PRO A 153 6.71 21.10 -20.32
N PRO A 154 7.57 20.30 -19.69
CA PRO A 154 8.24 19.21 -20.38
C PRO A 154 7.21 18.29 -21.03
N THR A 155 7.53 17.70 -22.16
CA THR A 155 6.63 16.81 -22.91
C THR A 155 6.13 15.62 -22.07
N ASN A 156 6.86 15.27 -21.02
CA ASN A 156 6.54 14.19 -20.07
C ASN A 156 6.07 14.72 -18.71
N PHE A 157 5.75 16.01 -18.60
CA PHE A 157 5.27 16.62 -17.37
C PHE A 157 3.79 16.30 -17.21
N SER A 158 3.52 15.14 -16.62
CA SER A 158 2.16 14.75 -16.25
C SER A 158 1.90 15.06 -14.78
N THR A 159 0.65 15.29 -14.44
CA THR A 159 0.18 15.34 -13.04
C THR A 159 0.48 14.03 -12.27
N ALA A 160 0.91 12.99 -12.99
CA ALA A 160 1.37 11.72 -12.44
C ALA A 160 2.64 11.84 -11.58
N HIS A 161 3.37 12.96 -11.62
CA HIS A 161 4.54 13.14 -10.75
C HIS A 161 4.20 13.31 -9.27
N ASN A 162 2.94 13.56 -8.93
CA ASN A 162 2.50 13.62 -7.52
C ASN A 162 2.19 12.25 -6.92
N TYR A 163 1.90 11.27 -7.77
CA TYR A 163 1.53 9.93 -7.38
C TYR A 163 2.27 8.91 -8.24
N LEU A 164 2.81 7.91 -7.60
CA LEU A 164 3.32 6.71 -8.25
C LEU A 164 2.31 5.60 -8.02
N SER A 165 1.65 5.15 -9.09
CA SER A 165 0.77 3.99 -9.03
C SER A 165 1.60 2.72 -8.93
N LEU A 166 1.21 1.82 -8.03
CA LEU A 166 1.88 0.54 -7.83
C LEU A 166 1.45 -0.48 -8.90
N ASN A 167 1.87 -0.24 -10.14
CA ASN A 167 1.47 -1.04 -11.30
C ASN A 167 1.93 -2.52 -11.25
N ALA A 168 2.78 -2.86 -10.27
CA ALA A 168 3.22 -4.23 -10.01
C ALA A 168 2.26 -5.01 -9.10
N MET A 169 1.08 -4.45 -8.75
CA MET A 169 0.07 -5.18 -7.97
C MET A 169 -0.45 -6.37 -8.77
N GLU A 170 -0.34 -7.52 -8.16
CA GLU A 170 -0.86 -8.81 -8.60
C GLU A 170 -1.17 -9.63 -7.36
N ASP A 171 -1.94 -10.71 -7.50
CA ASP A 171 -2.20 -11.65 -6.41
C ASP A 171 -0.90 -12.13 -5.76
N PHE A 172 -0.92 -12.26 -4.46
CA PHE A 172 0.18 -12.76 -3.64
C PHE A 172 1.46 -11.91 -3.63
N LYS A 173 1.40 -10.68 -4.11
CA LYS A 173 2.52 -9.72 -3.97
C LYS A 173 2.61 -9.19 -2.55
N VAL A 174 3.85 -9.05 -2.08
CA VAL A 174 4.22 -8.39 -0.83
C VAL A 174 4.94 -7.11 -1.15
N PHE A 175 4.52 -6.04 -0.50
CA PHE A 175 5.17 -4.73 -0.58
C PHE A 175 5.48 -4.24 0.83
N ILE A 176 6.67 -3.68 1.04
CA ILE A 176 7.07 -3.04 2.30
C ILE A 176 7.75 -1.71 2.00
N TRP A 177 7.42 -0.69 2.78
CA TRP A 177 7.93 0.68 2.62
C TRP A 177 8.08 1.38 3.97
N SER A 178 8.64 2.58 3.98
CA SER A 178 8.72 3.43 5.18
C SER A 178 7.33 3.78 5.72
N GLY A 179 7.12 3.69 7.03
CA GLY A 179 5.86 4.12 7.66
C GLY A 179 5.48 5.58 7.40
N ALA A 180 6.47 6.43 7.15
CA ALA A 180 6.27 7.83 6.76
C ALA A 180 5.89 8.03 5.28
N GLN A 181 5.89 6.97 4.47
CA GLN A 181 5.51 7.07 3.07
C GLN A 181 4.00 7.23 2.92
N MET A 182 3.57 8.43 2.57
CA MET A 182 2.16 8.72 2.33
C MET A 182 1.65 7.96 1.11
N HIS A 183 0.48 7.33 1.27
CA HIS A 183 -0.16 6.53 0.22
C HIS A 183 -1.68 6.58 0.33
N ARG A 184 -2.35 6.10 -0.69
CA ARG A 184 -3.81 5.99 -0.75
C ARG A 184 -4.26 4.82 -1.60
N VAL A 185 -5.51 4.40 -1.42
CA VAL A 185 -6.21 3.55 -2.39
C VAL A 185 -7.22 4.43 -3.13
N PRO A 186 -7.11 4.59 -4.47
CA PRO A 186 -8.07 5.36 -5.25
C PRO A 186 -9.47 4.77 -5.15
N LYS A 187 -10.49 5.59 -5.45
CA LYS A 187 -11.86 5.11 -5.55
C LYS A 187 -11.95 4.02 -6.61
N GLN A 188 -12.45 2.85 -6.21
CA GLN A 188 -12.54 1.70 -7.10
C GLN A 188 -13.65 1.92 -8.12
N PRO A 189 -13.44 1.55 -9.40
CA PRO A 189 -14.41 1.74 -10.48
C PRO A 189 -15.62 0.79 -10.34
N GLU A 190 -16.65 1.06 -11.14
CA GLU A 190 -17.82 0.20 -11.30
C GLU A 190 -17.53 -1.00 -12.22
#